data_d674a5b97894f1bab2eb6168b4900cd3
#
_entry.id   d674a5b97894f1bab2eb6168b4900cd3
#
_cell.length_a   1.000
_cell.length_b   1.000
_cell.length_c   1.000
_cell.angle_alpha   90.00
_cell.angle_beta   90.00
_cell.angle_gamma   90.00
#
_symmetry.space_group_name_H-M   'P 1'
#
loop_
_entity.id
_entity.type
_entity.pdbx_description
1 polymer ?
#
loop_
_entity_poly.entity_id
_entity_poly.type
_entity_poly.pdbx_seq_one_letter_code
_entity_poly.pdbx_strand_id
1 'polypeptide(L)' 'MSKILISEYWIQDNGGLVRVYKNGSAYELIAEEDDGTVFLESKNIPTLEKAENRAEEIALLV' A
#
# COMPACT_ATOMS: atom_id res chain seq x y z
N MET A 1 13.67 7.20 -11.42
CA MET A 1 12.63 8.00 -10.77
C MET A 1 12.30 7.39 -9.44
N SER A 2 12.29 8.19 -8.40
CA SER A 2 12.03 7.63 -7.09
C SER A 2 10.56 7.75 -6.75
N LYS A 3 10.08 6.76 -6.04
CA LYS A 3 8.74 6.80 -5.45
C LYS A 3 8.79 7.61 -4.17
N ILE A 4 7.67 8.23 -3.84
CA ILE A 4 7.53 9.00 -2.61
C ILE A 4 6.53 8.27 -1.73
N LEU A 5 6.94 7.91 -0.53
CA LEU A 5 6.04 7.26 0.43
C LEU A 5 5.03 8.30 0.92
N ILE A 6 3.76 7.98 0.81
CA ILE A 6 2.66 8.87 1.19
C ILE A 6 2.03 8.41 2.51
N SER A 7 1.72 7.12 2.62
CA SER A 7 0.97 6.61 3.77
C SER A 7 1.40 5.19 4.08
N GLU A 8 1.23 4.80 5.36
CA GLU A 8 1.44 3.43 5.81
C GLU A 8 0.27 3.03 6.68
N TYR A 9 -0.14 1.76 6.55
CA TYR A 9 -1.22 1.20 7.34
C TYR A 9 -0.76 -0.12 7.94
N TRP A 10 -1.03 -0.34 9.22
CA TRP A 10 -0.76 -1.62 9.87
C TRP A 10 -1.80 -2.64 9.45
N ILE A 11 -1.32 -3.84 9.12
CA ILE A 11 -2.21 -4.98 8.90
C ILE A 11 -2.37 -5.66 10.24
N GLN A 12 -3.54 -5.52 10.84
CA GLN A 12 -3.74 -5.97 12.21
C GLN A 12 -3.62 -7.48 12.36
N ASP A 13 -4.00 -8.21 11.32
CA ASP A 13 -4.07 -9.65 11.39
C ASP A 13 -2.68 -10.31 11.45
N ASN A 14 -1.70 -9.77 10.73
CA ASN A 14 -0.40 -10.44 10.64
C ASN A 14 0.78 -9.53 11.01
N GLY A 15 0.52 -8.31 11.44
CA GLY A 15 1.59 -7.39 11.81
C GLY A 15 2.38 -6.78 10.66
N GLY A 16 1.92 -6.98 9.45
CA GLY A 16 2.57 -6.41 8.28
C GLY A 16 2.18 -4.97 8.04
N LEU A 17 2.54 -4.46 6.87
CA LEU A 17 2.29 -3.07 6.49
C LEU A 17 1.79 -2.98 5.06
N VAL A 18 0.89 -2.04 4.82
CA VAL A 18 0.52 -1.62 3.47
C VAL A 18 1.07 -0.22 3.29
N ARG A 19 1.88 -0.01 2.25
CA ARG A 19 2.43 1.30 1.96
C ARG A 19 1.87 1.85 0.66
N VAL A 20 1.55 3.14 0.68
CA VAL A 20 1.07 3.85 -0.50
C VAL A 20 2.17 4.79 -0.96
N TYR A 21 2.50 4.72 -2.24
CA TYR A 21 3.54 5.54 -2.84
C TYR A 21 2.97 6.37 -3.98
N LYS A 22 3.58 7.51 -4.21
CA LYS A 22 3.33 8.29 -5.42
C LYS A 22 4.51 8.09 -6.37
N ASN A 23 4.20 7.73 -7.61
CA ASN A 23 5.20 7.54 -8.65
C ASN A 23 4.76 8.30 -9.90
N GLY A 24 5.33 9.49 -10.08
CA GLY A 24 4.90 10.36 -11.17
C GLY A 24 3.47 10.85 -10.94
N SER A 25 2.59 10.61 -11.90
CA SER A 25 1.19 11.03 -11.80
C SER A 25 0.27 9.92 -11.30
N ALA A 26 0.82 8.77 -10.95
CA ALA A 26 0.04 7.63 -10.49
C ALA A 26 0.46 7.25 -9.07
N TYR A 27 -0.31 6.35 -8.47
CA TYR A 27 -0.03 5.86 -7.13
C TYR A 27 0.17 4.36 -7.16
N GLU A 28 0.91 3.85 -6.19
CA GLU A 28 1.22 2.44 -6.07
C GLU A 28 0.98 1.99 -4.65
N LEU A 29 0.78 0.71 -4.49
CA LEU A 29 0.46 0.08 -3.22
C LEU A 29 1.29 -1.16 -3.10
N ILE A 30 1.95 -1.33 -1.97
CA ILE A 30 2.73 -2.53 -1.68
C ILE A 30 2.35 -3.00 -0.30
N ALA A 31 1.92 -4.26 -0.20
CA ALA A 31 1.57 -4.87 1.09
C ALA A 31 2.56 -5.98 1.39
N GLU A 32 3.08 -5.97 2.60
CA GLU A 32 4.05 -6.98 3.01
C GLU A 32 3.73 -7.52 4.39
N GLU A 33 4.17 -8.75 4.63
CA GLU A 33 4.01 -9.39 5.92
C GLU A 33 5.06 -8.85 6.89
N ASP A 34 4.95 -9.25 8.17
CA ASP A 34 5.85 -8.75 9.19
C ASP A 34 7.31 -9.16 8.95
N ASP A 35 7.54 -10.20 8.14
CA ASP A 35 8.90 -10.62 7.79
C ASP A 35 9.43 -9.93 6.53
N GLY A 36 8.66 -9.02 5.95
CA GLY A 36 9.07 -8.30 4.75
C GLY A 36 8.65 -8.94 3.44
N THR A 37 7.98 -10.08 3.48
CA THR A 37 7.53 -10.75 2.26
C THR A 37 6.37 -9.96 1.63
N VAL A 38 6.57 -9.51 0.39
CA VAL A 38 5.51 -8.79 -0.34
C VAL A 38 4.49 -9.79 -0.83
N PHE A 39 3.22 -9.60 -0.46
CA PHE A 39 2.16 -10.51 -0.90
C PHE A 39 1.15 -9.82 -1.83
N LEU A 40 1.24 -8.51 -1.98
CA LEU A 40 0.35 -7.79 -2.87
C LEU A 40 1.05 -6.53 -3.38
N GLU A 41 0.93 -6.27 -4.67
CA GLU A 41 1.49 -5.09 -5.29
C GLU A 41 0.50 -4.61 -6.34
N SER A 42 0.20 -3.30 -6.33
CA SER A 42 -0.74 -2.71 -7.27
C SER A 42 -0.14 -1.40 -7.78
N LYS A 43 -0.19 -1.18 -9.08
CA LYS A 43 0.40 -0.01 -9.72
C LYS A 43 -0.62 0.72 -10.57
N ASN A 44 -0.27 1.93 -10.97
CA ASN A 44 -1.08 2.74 -11.89
C ASN A 44 -2.46 3.07 -11.31
N ILE A 45 -2.52 3.32 -10.01
CA ILE A 45 -3.74 3.75 -9.36
C ILE A 45 -3.92 5.25 -9.65
N PRO A 46 -5.05 5.67 -10.21
CA PRO A 46 -5.16 7.03 -10.73
C PRO A 46 -5.27 8.13 -9.66
N THR A 47 -5.79 7.84 -8.47
CA THR A 47 -5.95 8.85 -7.44
C THR A 47 -5.48 8.36 -6.10
N LEU A 48 -5.08 9.30 -5.24
CA LEU A 48 -4.66 8.99 -3.88
C LEU A 48 -5.83 8.40 -3.09
N GLU A 49 -7.02 8.91 -3.29
CA GLU A 49 -8.19 8.41 -2.59
C GLU A 49 -8.41 6.91 -2.85
N LYS A 50 -8.32 6.50 -4.11
CA LYS A 50 -8.46 5.08 -4.45
C LYS A 50 -7.35 4.24 -3.84
N ALA A 51 -6.13 4.74 -3.85
CA ALA A 51 -5.00 4.02 -3.27
C ALA A 51 -5.19 3.84 -1.76
N GLU A 52 -5.60 4.89 -1.06
CA GLU A 52 -5.78 4.82 0.38
C GLU A 52 -6.97 3.96 0.77
N ASN A 53 -8.07 4.04 0.01
CA ASN A 53 -9.21 3.16 0.26
C ASN A 53 -8.83 1.70 0.12
N ARG A 54 -8.05 1.38 -0.90
CA ARG A 54 -7.59 0.01 -1.10
C ARG A 54 -6.67 -0.43 0.01
N ALA A 55 -5.75 0.45 0.45
CA ALA A 55 -4.84 0.14 1.54
C ALA A 55 -5.60 -0.15 2.82
N GLU A 56 -6.63 0.65 3.12
CA GLU A 56 -7.45 0.42 4.29
C GLU A 56 -8.17 -0.92 4.23
N GLU A 57 -8.71 -1.25 3.06
CA GLU A 57 -9.36 -2.55 2.88
C GLU A 57 -8.41 -3.70 3.20
N ILE A 58 -7.20 -3.63 2.66
CA ILE A 58 -6.22 -4.68 2.89
C ILE A 58 -5.86 -4.76 4.38
N ALA A 59 -5.63 -3.61 5.01
CA ALA A 59 -5.23 -3.57 6.41
C ALA A 59 -6.31 -4.11 7.33
N LEU A 60 -7.58 -3.89 6.99
CA LEU A 60 -8.69 -4.28 7.87
C LEU A 60 -9.23 -5.67 7.57
N LEU A 61 -9.11 -6.14 6.33
CA LEU A 61 -9.73 -7.40 5.92
C LEU A 61 -8.79 -8.60 5.94
N VAL A 62 -7.50 -8.35 6.01
CA VAL A 62 -6.51 -9.43 5.98
C VAL A 62 -6.09 -9.86 7.38
#